data_205d844c356c2efa1279ad5a619ce381
#
_entry.id   205d844c356c2efa1279ad5a619ce381
#
_cell.length_a   1.000
_cell.length_b   1.000
_cell.length_c   1.000
_cell.angle_alpha   90.00
_cell.angle_beta   90.00
_cell.angle_gamma   90.00
#
_symmetry.space_group_name_H-M   'P 1'
#
loop_
_entity.id
_entity.type
_entity.pdbx_description
1 polymer ?
#
loop_
_entity_poly.entity_id
_entity_poly.type
_entity_poly.pdbx_seq_one_letter_code
_entity_poly.pdbx_strand_id
1 'polypeptide(L)'
;MSEAEGLQGADTGWGSLKRVAALKKRLKAGEAVLGAWLSLTDPVVGELMARAGFDYLLIDTEHGAWDLIALQNMLMAFNGTNTVPIVRVPWNDHVRIKQMLDMGVEGIMAPMVRTVEECRALVRSCRYPPVGTRGFGPRRASNYYRDIDSYLAAANDAIFVMPQIEDIATVGVIDAFVAVPGIDAVAIGPNDLSGTTGLFRQNSHPTNTGAVDKIIARAKAAGVPVCLGINTKPAQQKELVARGVTILLVAADVDLIAAGAREALQANRKSIV
;
A
#
# COMPACT_ATOMS: atom_id res chain seq x y z
N MET A 1 45.61 3.87 -10.45
CA MET A 1 44.66 3.99 -11.59
C MET A 1 43.62 2.94 -11.36
N SER A 2 42.42 3.34 -11.19
CA SER A 2 41.36 2.69 -10.45
C SER A 2 40.59 1.68 -11.32
N GLU A 3 40.46 0.47 -10.81
CA GLU A 3 39.53 -0.57 -11.32
C GLU A 3 38.07 -0.36 -10.85
N ALA A 4 37.68 0.88 -10.59
CA ALA A 4 36.33 1.20 -10.07
C ALA A 4 35.30 1.53 -11.17
N GLU A 5 35.65 1.48 -12.46
CA GLU A 5 34.77 1.86 -13.58
C GLU A 5 33.93 0.73 -14.18
N GLY A 6 34.01 -0.49 -13.64
CA GLY A 6 33.40 -1.68 -14.26
C GLY A 6 31.99 -2.09 -13.82
N LEU A 7 31.35 -1.40 -12.88
CA LEU A 7 30.05 -1.77 -12.31
C LEU A 7 28.98 -0.68 -12.40
N GLN A 8 29.00 0.13 -13.46
CA GLN A 8 27.79 0.85 -13.84
C GLN A 8 26.83 -0.19 -14.45
N GLY A 9 26.26 -0.96 -13.51
CA GLY A 9 25.37 -2.06 -13.81
C GLY A 9 24.05 -1.59 -14.35
N ALA A 10 23.45 -2.45 -15.12
CA ALA A 10 22.07 -2.36 -15.57
C ALA A 10 21.16 -1.76 -14.48
N ASP A 11 20.27 -0.87 -14.88
CA ASP A 11 19.23 -0.28 -14.04
C ASP A 11 18.39 -1.40 -13.40
N THR A 12 18.81 -1.87 -12.24
CA THR A 12 18.16 -2.99 -11.54
C THR A 12 16.84 -2.58 -10.88
N GLY A 13 16.43 -1.32 -11.05
CA GLY A 13 15.21 -0.77 -10.44
C GLY A 13 15.29 -0.62 -8.90
N TRP A 14 16.33 -1.15 -8.27
CA TRP A 14 16.53 -1.09 -6.85
C TRP A 14 16.95 0.32 -6.41
N GLY A 15 16.33 0.83 -5.34
CA GLY A 15 16.66 2.13 -4.74
C GLY A 15 16.29 3.36 -5.59
N SER A 16 15.84 3.15 -6.84
CA SER A 16 15.55 4.25 -7.76
C SER A 16 14.20 4.91 -7.51
N LEU A 17 13.29 4.27 -6.76
CA LEU A 17 11.89 4.69 -6.54
C LEU A 17 11.11 4.94 -7.87
N LYS A 18 11.62 4.48 -9.00
CA LYS A 18 11.01 4.70 -10.33
C LYS A 18 9.65 4.05 -10.47
N ARG A 19 9.46 2.82 -9.95
CA ARG A 19 8.19 2.09 -10.06
C ARG A 19 7.09 2.76 -9.25
N VAL A 20 7.37 3.24 -8.03
CA VAL A 20 6.38 3.98 -7.25
C VAL A 20 6.09 5.36 -7.84
N ALA A 21 7.09 6.03 -8.42
CA ALA A 21 6.88 7.29 -9.15
C ALA A 21 5.99 7.07 -10.39
N ALA A 22 6.18 5.97 -11.11
CA ALA A 22 5.32 5.58 -12.24
C ALA A 22 3.89 5.27 -11.78
N LEU A 23 3.71 4.54 -10.67
CA LEU A 23 2.40 4.28 -10.06
C LEU A 23 1.68 5.59 -9.71
N LYS A 24 2.36 6.53 -9.05
CA LYS A 24 1.80 7.85 -8.71
C LYS A 24 1.39 8.64 -9.95
N LYS A 25 2.18 8.58 -11.02
CA LYS A 25 1.85 9.25 -12.30
C LYS A 25 0.57 8.69 -12.92
N ARG A 26 0.42 7.37 -12.94
CA ARG A 26 -0.81 6.70 -13.45
C ARG A 26 -2.03 7.09 -12.63
N LEU A 27 -1.93 7.06 -11.30
CA LEU A 27 -3.01 7.48 -10.39
C LEU A 27 -3.41 8.93 -10.59
N LYS A 28 -2.45 9.84 -10.78
CA LYS A 28 -2.72 11.26 -11.11
C LYS A 28 -3.41 11.43 -12.47
N ALA A 29 -3.17 10.53 -13.42
CA ALA A 29 -3.88 10.48 -14.69
C ALA A 29 -5.29 9.87 -14.58
N GLY A 30 -5.71 9.43 -13.40
CA GLY A 30 -7.02 8.79 -13.17
C GLY A 30 -7.08 7.32 -13.59
N GLU A 31 -5.94 6.69 -13.86
CA GLU A 31 -5.89 5.27 -14.19
C GLU A 31 -6.17 4.41 -12.95
N ALA A 32 -6.95 3.35 -13.15
CA ALA A 32 -7.16 2.34 -12.11
C ALA A 32 -5.94 1.40 -12.05
N VAL A 33 -5.49 1.08 -10.84
CA VAL A 33 -4.39 0.15 -10.57
C VAL A 33 -4.88 -1.03 -9.74
N LEU A 34 -4.30 -2.20 -10.01
CA LEU A 34 -4.70 -3.47 -9.40
C LEU A 34 -3.61 -3.97 -8.46
N GLY A 35 -3.98 -4.23 -7.23
CA GLY A 35 -3.09 -4.82 -6.24
C GLY A 35 -3.72 -5.97 -5.47
N ALA A 36 -2.92 -6.61 -4.63
CA ALA A 36 -3.36 -7.69 -3.77
C ALA A 36 -2.78 -7.54 -2.36
N TRP A 37 -3.48 -8.13 -1.39
CA TRP A 37 -2.94 -8.32 -0.05
C TRP A 37 -1.86 -9.40 -0.05
N LEU A 38 -0.79 -9.15 0.69
CA LEU A 38 0.28 -10.09 0.97
C LEU A 38 0.40 -10.25 2.49
N SER A 39 -0.15 -11.33 3.01
CA SER A 39 -0.26 -11.61 4.45
C SER A 39 0.70 -12.71 4.91
N LEU A 40 1.09 -13.61 4.00
CA LEU A 40 2.04 -14.68 4.27
C LEU A 40 3.48 -14.15 4.24
N THR A 41 4.30 -14.60 5.18
CA THR A 41 5.67 -14.11 5.37
C THR A 41 6.72 -14.83 4.52
N ASP A 42 6.32 -15.85 3.76
CA ASP A 42 7.23 -16.60 2.90
C ASP A 42 7.61 -15.77 1.65
N PRO A 43 8.91 -15.47 1.43
CA PRO A 43 9.34 -14.66 0.29
C PRO A 43 9.08 -15.33 -1.07
N VAL A 44 8.93 -16.66 -1.14
CA VAL A 44 8.55 -17.35 -2.40
C VAL A 44 7.13 -16.98 -2.79
N VAL A 45 6.20 -16.88 -1.83
CA VAL A 45 4.83 -16.39 -2.09
C VAL A 45 4.88 -14.94 -2.60
N GLY A 46 5.70 -14.10 -1.97
CA GLY A 46 5.90 -12.71 -2.41
C GLY A 46 6.45 -12.61 -3.83
N GLU A 47 7.43 -13.44 -4.19
CA GLU A 47 7.99 -13.48 -5.54
C GLU A 47 6.95 -13.90 -6.58
N LEU A 48 6.21 -14.98 -6.30
CA LEU A 48 5.14 -15.45 -7.19
C LEU A 48 4.08 -14.37 -7.42
N MET A 49 3.63 -13.72 -6.35
CA MET A 49 2.65 -12.64 -6.43
C MET A 49 3.19 -11.41 -7.17
N ALA A 50 4.43 -10.99 -6.90
CA ALA A 50 5.04 -9.85 -7.57
C ALA A 50 5.27 -10.09 -9.07
N ARG A 51 5.60 -11.34 -9.47
CA ARG A 51 5.76 -11.74 -10.88
C ARG A 51 4.44 -11.96 -11.60
N ALA A 52 3.32 -12.08 -10.88
CA ALA A 52 1.99 -12.21 -11.50
C ALA A 52 1.54 -10.92 -12.24
N GLY A 53 2.20 -9.78 -11.99
CA GLY A 53 1.96 -8.54 -12.73
C GLY A 53 1.01 -7.56 -12.04
N PHE A 54 0.80 -7.67 -10.73
CA PHE A 54 0.10 -6.65 -9.97
C PHE A 54 0.88 -5.33 -10.00
N ASP A 55 0.17 -4.20 -10.06
CA ASP A 55 0.78 -2.88 -10.01
C ASP A 55 1.44 -2.61 -8.65
N TYR A 56 0.83 -3.13 -7.58
CA TYR A 56 1.35 -3.06 -6.22
C TYR A 56 0.94 -4.29 -5.41
N LEU A 57 1.70 -4.60 -4.37
CA LEU A 57 1.28 -5.52 -3.31
C LEU A 57 1.26 -4.79 -1.98
N LEU A 58 0.20 -5.01 -1.22
CA LEU A 58 0.02 -4.44 0.11
C LEU A 58 0.40 -5.48 1.17
N ILE A 59 1.61 -5.33 1.71
CA ILE A 59 2.17 -6.19 2.74
C ILE A 59 1.51 -5.81 4.07
N ASP A 60 0.79 -6.75 4.67
CA ASP A 60 -0.02 -6.50 5.86
C ASP A 60 0.72 -6.82 7.15
N THR A 61 1.43 -5.83 7.69
CA THR A 61 2.14 -5.98 8.97
C THR A 61 1.30 -5.61 10.19
N GLU A 62 0.03 -5.24 9.98
CA GLU A 62 -0.92 -4.98 11.06
C GLU A 62 -1.58 -6.27 11.56
N HIS A 63 -2.14 -7.08 10.65
CA HIS A 63 -2.86 -8.32 11.01
C HIS A 63 -2.11 -9.59 10.66
N GLY A 64 -0.94 -9.49 10.02
CA GLY A 64 -0.07 -10.62 9.74
C GLY A 64 1.00 -10.84 10.82
N ALA A 65 1.59 -12.04 10.85
CA ALA A 65 2.66 -12.42 11.80
C ALA A 65 4.03 -11.94 11.31
N TRP A 66 4.21 -10.63 11.14
CA TRP A 66 5.41 -10.02 10.57
C TRP A 66 6.37 -9.49 11.63
N ASP A 67 7.65 -9.80 11.44
CA ASP A 67 8.75 -9.05 12.06
C ASP A 67 9.57 -8.30 10.98
N LEU A 68 10.56 -7.53 11.42
CA LEU A 68 11.38 -6.73 10.49
C LEU A 68 12.28 -7.60 9.59
N ILE A 69 12.67 -8.80 10.06
CA ILE A 69 13.51 -9.72 9.28
C ILE A 69 12.67 -10.35 8.17
N ALA A 70 11.46 -10.82 8.49
CA ALA A 70 10.53 -11.36 7.51
C ALA A 70 10.19 -10.31 6.45
N LEU A 71 9.94 -9.06 6.86
CA LEU A 71 9.69 -7.96 5.92
C LEU A 71 10.90 -7.69 5.02
N GLN A 72 12.11 -7.67 5.56
CA GLN A 72 13.31 -7.46 4.75
C GLN A 72 13.49 -8.58 3.73
N ASN A 73 13.30 -9.84 4.12
CA ASN A 73 13.36 -10.99 3.21
C ASN A 73 12.30 -10.90 2.12
N MET A 74 11.07 -10.53 2.49
CA MET A 74 9.99 -10.30 1.55
C MET A 74 10.35 -9.21 0.53
N LEU A 75 10.92 -8.08 0.96
CA LEU A 75 11.34 -7.02 0.05
C LEU A 75 12.43 -7.43 -0.94
N MET A 76 13.21 -8.48 -0.65
CA MET A 76 14.17 -9.05 -1.61
C MET A 76 13.46 -9.76 -2.77
N ALA A 77 12.30 -10.35 -2.52
CA ALA A 77 11.50 -11.02 -3.55
C ALA A 77 10.94 -10.03 -4.62
N PHE A 78 10.85 -8.75 -4.30
CA PHE A 78 10.42 -7.72 -5.23
C PHE A 78 11.53 -7.21 -6.17
N ASN A 79 12.77 -7.66 -5.98
CA ASN A 79 13.88 -7.23 -6.83
C ASN A 79 13.66 -7.69 -8.27
N GLY A 80 13.88 -6.77 -9.23
CA GLY A 80 13.69 -7.05 -10.65
C GLY A 80 12.23 -7.18 -11.08
N THR A 81 11.27 -6.79 -10.25
CA THR A 81 9.84 -6.69 -10.61
C THR A 81 9.41 -5.23 -10.71
N ASN A 82 8.32 -4.97 -11.44
CA ASN A 82 7.70 -3.65 -11.52
C ASN A 82 6.63 -3.43 -10.43
N THR A 83 6.32 -4.44 -9.65
CA THR A 83 5.31 -4.38 -8.59
C THR A 83 5.81 -3.55 -7.42
N VAL A 84 5.03 -2.55 -7.01
CA VAL A 84 5.39 -1.63 -5.92
C VAL A 84 5.08 -2.28 -4.56
N PRO A 85 6.06 -2.44 -3.64
CA PRO A 85 5.81 -2.88 -2.27
C PRO A 85 5.29 -1.71 -1.44
N ILE A 86 4.02 -1.77 -1.06
CA ILE A 86 3.40 -0.88 -0.07
C ILE A 86 3.20 -1.68 1.20
N VAL A 87 3.53 -1.12 2.36
CA VAL A 87 3.35 -1.78 3.64
C VAL A 87 2.23 -1.11 4.42
N ARG A 88 1.26 -1.91 4.90
CA ARG A 88 0.38 -1.47 5.96
C ARG A 88 1.12 -1.65 7.28
N VAL A 89 1.48 -0.51 7.90
CA VAL A 89 2.17 -0.52 9.19
C VAL A 89 1.23 -0.94 10.32
N PRO A 90 1.72 -1.51 11.43
CA PRO A 90 0.83 -1.93 12.53
C PRO A 90 0.16 -0.76 13.25
N TRP A 91 0.74 0.42 13.17
CA TRP A 91 0.23 1.67 13.73
C TRP A 91 0.88 2.88 13.08
N ASN A 92 0.27 4.07 13.18
CA ASN A 92 0.88 5.34 12.74
C ASN A 92 2.02 5.75 13.70
N ASP A 93 3.09 4.97 13.72
CA ASP A 93 4.26 5.13 14.56
C ASP A 93 5.50 5.51 13.72
N HIS A 94 6.09 6.68 14.02
CA HIS A 94 7.20 7.20 13.22
C HIS A 94 8.46 6.34 13.29
N VAL A 95 8.69 5.58 14.38
CA VAL A 95 9.86 4.68 14.51
C VAL A 95 9.70 3.49 13.57
N ARG A 96 8.52 2.87 13.57
CA ARG A 96 8.20 1.76 12.66
C ARG A 96 8.23 2.19 11.20
N ILE A 97 7.60 3.32 10.87
CA ILE A 97 7.62 3.88 9.52
C ILE A 97 9.06 4.10 9.04
N LYS A 98 9.91 4.74 9.86
CA LYS A 98 11.32 4.95 9.55
C LYS A 98 12.06 3.63 9.28
N GLN A 99 11.92 2.63 10.16
CA GLN A 99 12.57 1.33 10.01
C GLN A 99 12.17 0.65 8.69
N MET A 100 10.89 0.66 8.34
CA MET A 100 10.39 0.05 7.12
C MET A 100 10.86 0.80 5.86
N LEU A 101 10.83 2.13 5.87
CA LEU A 101 11.35 2.94 4.76
C LEU A 101 12.87 2.75 4.56
N ASP A 102 13.64 2.57 5.64
CA ASP A 102 15.09 2.33 5.56
C ASP A 102 15.43 0.95 4.99
N MET A 103 14.51 -0.01 5.09
CA MET A 103 14.59 -1.31 4.41
C MET A 103 14.22 -1.25 2.92
N GLY A 104 13.68 -0.13 2.42
CA GLY A 104 13.34 0.04 1.02
C GLY A 104 11.88 -0.23 0.67
N VAL A 105 10.97 -0.10 1.63
CA VAL A 105 9.54 0.02 1.38
C VAL A 105 9.30 1.29 0.58
N GLU A 106 8.44 1.22 -0.45
CA GLU A 106 8.20 2.35 -1.35
C GLU A 106 6.88 3.07 -1.08
N GLY A 107 6.04 2.50 -0.23
CA GLY A 107 4.79 3.14 0.20
C GLY A 107 4.36 2.68 1.58
N ILE A 108 3.72 3.59 2.30
CA ILE A 108 3.17 3.36 3.64
C ILE A 108 1.65 3.54 3.59
N MET A 109 0.92 2.50 4.02
CA MET A 109 -0.46 2.62 4.47
C MET A 109 -0.45 2.62 6.00
N ALA A 110 -1.06 3.63 6.62
CA ALA A 110 -1.20 3.67 8.08
C ALA A 110 -2.67 3.48 8.47
N PRO A 111 -2.98 2.48 9.32
CA PRO A 111 -4.32 2.25 9.82
C PRO A 111 -4.72 3.28 10.86
N MET A 112 -6.01 3.36 11.16
CA MET A 112 -6.58 4.12 12.27
C MET A 112 -6.16 5.59 12.34
N VAL A 113 -5.93 6.24 11.17
CA VAL A 113 -5.64 7.68 11.11
C VAL A 113 -6.96 8.45 11.22
N ARG A 114 -7.21 9.03 12.38
CA ARG A 114 -8.52 9.60 12.75
C ARG A 114 -8.61 11.10 12.57
N THR A 115 -7.49 11.80 12.77
CA THR A 115 -7.46 13.26 12.79
C THR A 115 -6.57 13.83 11.70
N VAL A 116 -6.79 15.10 11.36
CA VAL A 116 -5.94 15.83 10.40
C VAL A 116 -4.49 15.91 10.91
N GLU A 117 -4.30 16.04 12.22
CA GLU A 117 -2.98 16.09 12.86
C GLU A 117 -2.25 14.76 12.76
N GLU A 118 -2.93 13.63 12.96
CA GLU A 118 -2.37 12.30 12.77
C GLU A 118 -2.00 12.06 11.30
N CYS A 119 -2.82 12.54 10.36
CA CYS A 119 -2.53 12.48 8.93
C CYS A 119 -1.27 13.30 8.58
N ARG A 120 -1.14 14.52 9.11
CA ARG A 120 0.07 15.34 8.98
C ARG A 120 1.30 14.66 9.60
N ALA A 121 1.15 14.02 10.76
CA ALA A 121 2.22 13.29 11.42
C ALA A 121 2.70 12.10 10.56
N LEU A 122 1.77 11.35 9.95
CA LEU A 122 2.08 10.29 9.00
C LEU A 122 2.93 10.82 7.84
N VAL A 123 2.50 11.89 7.19
CA VAL A 123 3.24 12.50 6.08
C VAL A 123 4.64 12.89 6.51
N ARG A 124 4.79 13.60 7.66
CA ARG A 124 6.10 14.00 8.17
C ARG A 124 7.01 12.82 8.48
N SER A 125 6.46 11.71 8.98
CA SER A 125 7.22 10.48 9.26
C SER A 125 7.81 9.85 8.01
N CYS A 126 7.19 10.09 6.84
CA CYS A 126 7.64 9.56 5.55
C CYS A 126 8.62 10.50 4.81
N ARG A 127 8.88 11.70 5.29
CA ARG A 127 9.66 12.73 4.60
C ARG A 127 10.89 13.11 5.42
N TYR A 128 12.01 13.33 4.73
CA TYR A 128 13.23 13.87 5.34
C TYR A 128 13.09 15.37 5.63
N PRO A 129 13.82 15.89 6.61
CA PRO A 129 13.91 17.34 6.82
C PRO A 129 14.33 18.12 5.54
N PRO A 130 13.90 19.38 5.37
CA PRO A 130 13.13 20.18 6.32
C PRO A 130 11.60 19.96 6.25
N VAL A 131 11.08 19.19 5.28
CA VAL A 131 9.63 19.00 5.05
C VAL A 131 9.02 17.93 5.96
N GLY A 132 9.84 17.10 6.58
CA GLY A 132 9.41 16.04 7.48
C GLY A 132 10.37 15.80 8.64
N THR A 133 10.18 14.65 9.31
CA THR A 133 10.92 14.27 10.52
C THR A 133 11.58 12.88 10.41
N ARG A 134 11.59 12.27 9.20
CA ARG A 134 12.22 10.98 8.98
C ARG A 134 13.72 11.06 9.32
N GLY A 135 14.20 10.19 10.25
CA GLY A 135 15.61 10.05 10.56
C GLY A 135 16.38 9.46 9.38
N PHE A 136 17.66 9.83 9.27
CA PHE A 136 18.54 9.36 8.20
C PHE A 136 19.16 7.99 8.53
N GLY A 137 18.94 7.02 7.66
CA GLY A 137 19.53 5.67 7.77
C GLY A 137 19.13 4.74 6.61
N PRO A 138 19.00 5.24 5.36
CA PRO A 138 18.42 4.46 4.25
C PRO A 138 19.41 3.44 3.66
N ARG A 139 20.04 2.63 4.53
CA ARG A 139 21.10 1.70 4.11
C ARG A 139 20.67 0.82 2.94
N ARG A 140 19.62 0.00 3.14
CA ARG A 140 19.12 -0.87 2.08
C ARG A 140 18.35 -0.09 1.03
N ALA A 141 17.54 0.88 1.42
CA ALA A 141 16.73 1.68 0.52
C ALA A 141 17.55 2.43 -0.55
N SER A 142 18.79 2.83 -0.22
CA SER A 142 19.72 3.50 -1.13
C SER A 142 20.79 2.57 -1.71
N ASN A 143 20.48 1.28 -1.87
CA ASN A 143 21.43 0.29 -2.40
C ASN A 143 22.75 0.27 -1.62
N TYR A 144 22.65 0.19 -0.26
CA TYR A 144 23.80 0.21 0.65
C TYR A 144 24.70 1.43 0.45
N TYR A 145 24.06 2.60 0.34
CA TYR A 145 24.65 3.93 0.11
C TYR A 145 25.30 4.13 -1.28
N ARG A 146 25.20 3.17 -2.20
CA ARG A 146 25.73 3.34 -3.56
C ARG A 146 24.95 4.39 -4.36
N ASP A 147 23.63 4.48 -4.12
CA ASP A 147 22.72 5.37 -4.85
C ASP A 147 22.15 6.44 -3.91
N ILE A 148 22.90 6.85 -2.88
CA ILE A 148 22.39 7.70 -1.80
C ILE A 148 21.89 9.06 -2.31
N ASP A 149 22.64 9.71 -3.19
CA ASP A 149 22.29 11.06 -3.66
C ASP A 149 21.02 11.03 -4.49
N SER A 150 20.89 10.07 -5.40
CA SER A 150 19.68 9.89 -6.22
C SER A 150 18.47 9.47 -5.38
N TYR A 151 18.68 8.61 -4.37
CA TYR A 151 17.63 8.23 -3.44
C TYR A 151 17.11 9.43 -2.65
N LEU A 152 18.00 10.23 -2.06
CA LEU A 152 17.60 11.41 -1.28
C LEU A 152 16.91 12.47 -2.13
N ALA A 153 17.38 12.67 -3.36
CA ALA A 153 16.76 13.60 -4.30
C ALA A 153 15.30 13.21 -4.64
N ALA A 154 14.99 11.90 -4.65
CA ALA A 154 13.66 11.41 -5.01
C ALA A 154 12.75 11.11 -3.80
N ALA A 155 13.30 10.74 -2.64
CA ALA A 155 12.56 10.10 -1.56
C ALA A 155 11.38 10.93 -1.04
N ASN A 156 11.56 12.24 -0.87
CA ASN A 156 10.49 13.10 -0.35
C ASN A 156 9.27 13.21 -1.28
N ASP A 157 9.47 13.05 -2.59
CA ASP A 157 8.40 13.13 -3.57
C ASP A 157 7.85 11.75 -3.96
N ALA A 158 8.71 10.73 -3.99
CA ALA A 158 8.37 9.42 -4.52
C ALA A 158 7.67 8.50 -3.51
N ILE A 159 8.09 8.49 -2.22
CA ILE A 159 7.47 7.60 -1.22
C ILE A 159 5.95 7.82 -1.17
N PHE A 160 5.20 6.71 -1.38
CA PHE A 160 3.75 6.73 -1.41
C PHE A 160 3.17 6.78 0.00
N VAL A 161 2.22 7.68 0.26
CA VAL A 161 1.61 7.86 1.60
C VAL A 161 0.10 7.74 1.49
N MET A 162 -0.46 6.76 2.19
CA MET A 162 -1.87 6.41 2.12
C MET A 162 -2.44 6.18 3.53
N PRO A 163 -3.02 7.21 4.19
CA PRO A 163 -3.77 7.00 5.43
C PRO A 163 -5.03 6.17 5.19
N GLN A 164 -5.37 5.28 6.11
CA GLN A 164 -6.58 4.48 6.08
C GLN A 164 -7.66 5.14 6.93
N ILE A 165 -8.81 5.41 6.32
CA ILE A 165 -10.00 5.99 6.92
C ILE A 165 -10.94 4.85 7.29
N GLU A 166 -11.11 4.62 8.59
CA GLU A 166 -11.87 3.51 9.14
C GLU A 166 -12.55 3.85 10.48
N ASP A 167 -12.63 5.15 10.76
CA ASP A 167 -13.37 5.69 11.89
C ASP A 167 -14.40 6.71 11.38
N ILE A 168 -15.65 6.61 11.87
CA ILE A 168 -16.74 7.50 11.46
C ILE A 168 -16.47 8.97 11.83
N ALA A 169 -15.67 9.22 12.87
CA ALA A 169 -15.28 10.58 13.24
C ALA A 169 -14.46 11.27 12.14
N THR A 170 -13.60 10.51 11.44
CA THR A 170 -12.79 11.02 10.31
C THR A 170 -13.68 11.48 9.15
N VAL A 171 -14.83 10.81 8.95
CA VAL A 171 -15.82 11.21 7.92
C VAL A 171 -16.41 12.59 8.19
N GLY A 172 -16.45 13.00 9.48
CA GLY A 172 -16.88 14.34 9.89
C GLY A 172 -15.94 15.46 9.44
N VAL A 173 -14.65 15.17 9.33
CA VAL A 173 -13.56 16.11 8.97
C VAL A 173 -12.92 15.81 7.62
N ILE A 174 -13.57 15.02 6.79
CA ILE A 174 -13.01 14.45 5.55
C ILE A 174 -12.43 15.52 4.60
N ASP A 175 -13.07 16.68 4.48
CA ASP A 175 -12.60 17.74 3.58
C ASP A 175 -11.21 18.28 4.01
N ALA A 176 -11.03 18.50 5.32
CA ALA A 176 -9.74 18.92 5.86
C ALA A 176 -8.71 17.79 5.84
N PHE A 177 -9.16 16.54 5.97
CA PHE A 177 -8.31 15.36 5.95
C PHE A 177 -7.70 15.13 4.57
N VAL A 178 -8.53 15.12 3.51
CA VAL A 178 -8.04 14.93 2.13
C VAL A 178 -7.26 16.12 1.58
N ALA A 179 -7.38 17.28 2.22
CA ALA A 179 -6.59 18.48 1.88
C ALA A 179 -5.19 18.49 2.52
N VAL A 180 -4.81 17.48 3.31
CA VAL A 180 -3.46 17.40 3.90
C VAL A 180 -2.43 17.24 2.80
N PRO A 181 -1.45 18.17 2.67
CA PRO A 181 -0.42 18.06 1.65
C PRO A 181 0.47 16.84 1.88
N GLY A 182 0.81 16.14 0.81
CA GLY A 182 1.76 15.02 0.82
C GLY A 182 1.15 13.64 1.00
N ILE A 183 -0.19 13.52 1.13
CA ILE A 183 -0.87 12.24 0.90
C ILE A 183 -0.98 11.97 -0.59
N ASP A 184 -0.86 10.72 -0.99
CA ASP A 184 -0.95 10.29 -2.39
C ASP A 184 -2.27 9.59 -2.70
N ALA A 185 -2.92 9.05 -1.68
CA ALA A 185 -4.23 8.42 -1.73
C ALA A 185 -4.83 8.33 -0.33
N VAL A 186 -6.09 7.93 -0.24
CA VAL A 186 -6.73 7.47 0.99
C VAL A 186 -7.22 6.04 0.82
N ALA A 187 -7.06 5.19 1.83
CA ALA A 187 -7.68 3.87 1.87
C ALA A 187 -8.94 3.90 2.73
N ILE A 188 -9.91 3.06 2.41
CA ILE A 188 -11.12 2.88 3.21
C ILE A 188 -11.08 1.50 3.85
N GLY A 189 -11.20 1.42 5.19
CA GLY A 189 -11.34 0.18 5.96
C GLY A 189 -12.82 -0.05 6.34
N PRO A 190 -13.64 -0.70 5.48
CA PRO A 190 -15.10 -0.74 5.68
C PRO A 190 -15.51 -1.57 6.89
N ASN A 191 -14.73 -2.55 7.31
CA ASN A 191 -15.06 -3.37 8.47
C ASN A 191 -14.94 -2.58 9.77
N ASP A 192 -13.79 -1.90 9.97
CA ASP A 192 -13.55 -1.09 11.17
C ASP A 192 -14.42 0.15 11.17
N LEU A 193 -14.63 0.79 10.01
CA LEU A 193 -15.59 1.86 9.85
C LEU A 193 -17.00 1.43 10.33
N SER A 194 -17.46 0.23 9.96
CA SER A 194 -18.74 -0.31 10.41
C SER A 194 -18.75 -0.58 11.92
N GLY A 195 -17.63 -0.91 12.52
CA GLY A 195 -17.47 -1.06 13.96
C GLY A 195 -17.67 0.27 14.69
N THR A 196 -17.08 1.35 14.19
CA THR A 196 -17.17 2.68 14.81
C THR A 196 -18.57 3.32 14.67
N THR A 197 -19.40 2.83 13.75
CA THR A 197 -20.83 3.21 13.66
C THR A 197 -21.74 2.39 14.60
N GLY A 198 -21.19 1.40 15.32
CA GLY A 198 -21.98 0.45 16.10
C GLY A 198 -22.66 -0.65 15.27
N LEU A 199 -22.35 -0.73 13.97
CA LEU A 199 -22.95 -1.66 13.01
C LEU A 199 -21.91 -2.65 12.47
N PHE A 200 -21.10 -3.25 13.34
CA PHE A 200 -19.98 -4.09 12.99
C PHE A 200 -20.36 -5.18 12.00
N ARG A 201 -19.59 -5.30 10.90
CA ARG A 201 -19.80 -6.22 9.76
C ARG A 201 -21.08 -5.99 8.93
N GLN A 202 -21.85 -4.94 9.21
CA GLN A 202 -23.02 -4.56 8.40
C GLN A 202 -22.63 -3.54 7.33
N ASN A 203 -21.64 -3.89 6.47
CA ASN A 203 -21.06 -3.00 5.48
C ASN A 203 -22.10 -2.48 4.44
N SER A 204 -23.19 -3.21 4.22
CA SER A 204 -24.30 -2.81 3.35
C SER A 204 -25.35 -1.92 4.04
N HIS A 205 -25.24 -1.68 5.36
CA HIS A 205 -26.17 -0.79 6.05
C HIS A 205 -26.07 0.64 5.49
N PRO A 206 -27.19 1.37 5.29
CA PRO A 206 -27.17 2.73 4.69
C PRO A 206 -26.21 3.71 5.36
N THR A 207 -26.05 3.65 6.67
CA THR A 207 -25.08 4.47 7.41
C THR A 207 -23.65 4.22 6.94
N ASN A 208 -23.25 2.95 6.78
CA ASN A 208 -21.89 2.56 6.39
C ASN A 208 -21.65 2.83 4.90
N THR A 209 -22.59 2.50 4.02
CA THR A 209 -22.48 2.82 2.60
C THR A 209 -22.45 4.33 2.36
N GLY A 210 -23.29 5.11 3.07
CA GLY A 210 -23.28 6.56 2.99
C GLY A 210 -21.97 7.19 3.47
N ALA A 211 -21.32 6.62 4.49
CA ALA A 211 -20.00 7.07 4.93
C ALA A 211 -18.93 6.80 3.86
N VAL A 212 -18.92 5.60 3.29
CA VAL A 212 -18.01 5.21 2.18
C VAL A 212 -18.22 6.12 0.97
N ASP A 213 -19.48 6.35 0.56
CA ASP A 213 -19.81 7.23 -0.57
C ASP A 213 -19.33 8.66 -0.33
N LYS A 214 -19.49 9.16 0.89
CA LYS A 214 -19.00 10.49 1.26
C LYS A 214 -17.48 10.59 1.17
N ILE A 215 -16.74 9.58 1.65
CA ILE A 215 -15.25 9.55 1.54
C ILE A 215 -14.85 9.58 0.06
N ILE A 216 -15.43 8.69 -0.76
CA ILE A 216 -15.11 8.61 -2.20
C ILE A 216 -15.39 9.96 -2.89
N ALA A 217 -16.55 10.54 -2.65
CA ALA A 217 -16.95 11.79 -3.28
C ALA A 217 -16.01 12.96 -2.92
N ARG A 218 -15.63 13.08 -1.63
CA ARG A 218 -14.75 14.16 -1.15
C ARG A 218 -13.31 13.97 -1.59
N ALA A 219 -12.77 12.75 -1.53
CA ALA A 219 -11.45 12.44 -2.05
C ALA A 219 -11.36 12.73 -3.56
N LYS A 220 -12.34 12.29 -4.34
CA LYS A 220 -12.44 12.56 -5.77
C LYS A 220 -12.48 14.07 -6.06
N ALA A 221 -13.28 14.84 -5.33
CA ALA A 221 -13.37 16.29 -5.49
C ALA A 221 -12.04 17.00 -5.18
N ALA A 222 -11.24 16.45 -4.26
CA ALA A 222 -9.91 16.93 -3.91
C ALA A 222 -8.80 16.40 -4.85
N GLY A 223 -9.13 15.57 -5.84
CA GLY A 223 -8.15 14.94 -6.73
C GLY A 223 -7.28 13.87 -6.04
N VAL A 224 -7.75 13.32 -4.91
CA VAL A 224 -7.04 12.29 -4.14
C VAL A 224 -7.55 10.91 -4.53
N PRO A 225 -6.69 10.00 -5.03
CA PRO A 225 -7.02 8.61 -5.32
C PRO A 225 -7.60 7.88 -4.11
N VAL A 226 -8.53 6.96 -4.35
CA VAL A 226 -9.18 6.15 -3.30
C VAL A 226 -8.82 4.69 -3.48
N CYS A 227 -8.36 4.06 -2.41
CA CYS A 227 -8.16 2.62 -2.29
C CYS A 227 -9.37 1.98 -1.57
N LEU A 228 -10.00 1.02 -2.23
CA LEU A 228 -11.08 0.22 -1.67
C LEU A 228 -11.14 -1.13 -2.38
N GLY A 229 -11.58 -2.13 -1.68
CA GLY A 229 -11.84 -3.46 -2.21
C GLY A 229 -11.16 -4.52 -1.37
N ILE A 230 -11.89 -5.59 -1.13
CA ILE A 230 -11.39 -6.82 -0.53
C ILE A 230 -11.98 -7.95 -1.35
N ASN A 231 -11.15 -8.66 -2.13
CA ASN A 231 -11.54 -9.84 -2.91
C ASN A 231 -12.82 -9.63 -3.75
N THR A 232 -12.93 -8.49 -4.41
CA THR A 232 -14.11 -8.13 -5.18
C THR A 232 -14.18 -8.88 -6.48
N LYS A 233 -15.40 -9.33 -6.84
CA LYS A 233 -15.66 -9.91 -8.17
C LYS A 233 -15.46 -8.84 -9.25
N PRO A 234 -15.10 -9.21 -10.50
CA PRO A 234 -14.87 -8.25 -11.59
C PRO A 234 -16.01 -7.24 -11.81
N ALA A 235 -17.27 -7.67 -11.64
CA ALA A 235 -18.43 -6.77 -11.73
C ALA A 235 -18.41 -5.68 -10.64
N GLN A 236 -18.07 -6.04 -9.42
CA GLN A 236 -17.96 -5.09 -8.30
C GLN A 236 -16.81 -4.12 -8.49
N GLN A 237 -15.68 -4.59 -9.04
CA GLN A 237 -14.54 -3.72 -9.37
C GLN A 237 -14.92 -2.65 -10.39
N LYS A 238 -15.66 -3.04 -11.44
CA LYS A 238 -16.18 -2.10 -12.44
C LYS A 238 -17.09 -1.03 -11.82
N GLU A 239 -17.93 -1.43 -10.88
CA GLU A 239 -18.78 -0.52 -10.11
C GLU A 239 -17.95 0.45 -9.26
N LEU A 240 -16.95 -0.05 -8.53
CA LEU A 240 -16.05 0.77 -7.72
C LEU A 240 -15.31 1.81 -8.57
N VAL A 241 -14.80 1.41 -9.73
CA VAL A 241 -14.14 2.34 -10.66
C VAL A 241 -15.12 3.42 -11.14
N ALA A 242 -16.36 3.04 -11.48
CA ALA A 242 -17.39 4.00 -11.88
C ALA A 242 -17.72 5.02 -10.77
N ARG A 243 -17.63 4.61 -9.50
CA ARG A 243 -17.79 5.49 -8.33
C ARG A 243 -16.58 6.38 -8.08
N GLY A 244 -15.42 6.10 -8.67
CA GLY A 244 -14.20 6.91 -8.55
C GLY A 244 -13.09 6.27 -7.72
N VAL A 245 -13.19 4.99 -7.40
CA VAL A 245 -12.09 4.23 -6.79
C VAL A 245 -11.07 3.89 -7.86
N THR A 246 -9.80 4.21 -7.63
CA THR A 246 -8.73 4.00 -8.61
C THR A 246 -7.64 3.05 -8.11
N ILE A 247 -7.64 2.68 -6.85
CA ILE A 247 -6.70 1.72 -6.26
C ILE A 247 -7.51 0.52 -5.78
N LEU A 248 -7.41 -0.60 -6.49
CA LEU A 248 -8.24 -1.78 -6.27
C LEU A 248 -7.42 -2.91 -5.65
N LEU A 249 -7.89 -3.48 -4.54
CA LEU A 249 -7.39 -4.73 -3.96
C LEU A 249 -8.29 -5.86 -4.48
N VAL A 250 -7.73 -6.69 -5.37
CA VAL A 250 -8.52 -7.68 -6.12
C VAL A 250 -8.29 -9.13 -5.67
N ALA A 251 -7.30 -9.35 -4.80
CA ALA A 251 -6.93 -10.67 -4.30
C ALA A 251 -6.26 -10.57 -2.92
N ALA A 252 -6.14 -11.71 -2.25
CA ALA A 252 -5.24 -11.94 -1.14
C ALA A 252 -4.52 -13.28 -1.33
N ASP A 253 -3.25 -13.35 -0.99
CA ASP A 253 -2.42 -14.55 -1.11
C ASP A 253 -3.03 -15.76 -0.41
N VAL A 254 -3.51 -15.60 0.81
CA VAL A 254 -4.19 -16.65 1.60
C VAL A 254 -5.44 -17.19 0.90
N ASP A 255 -6.22 -16.30 0.28
CA ASP A 255 -7.46 -16.70 -0.39
C ASP A 255 -7.18 -17.43 -1.70
N LEU A 256 -6.19 -16.97 -2.46
CA LEU A 256 -5.76 -17.61 -3.70
C LEU A 256 -5.27 -19.03 -3.45
N ILE A 257 -4.42 -19.24 -2.44
CA ILE A 257 -3.90 -20.56 -2.07
C ILE A 257 -5.05 -21.45 -1.57
N ALA A 258 -5.88 -20.94 -0.66
CA ALA A 258 -6.99 -21.70 -0.10
C ALA A 258 -8.05 -22.08 -1.16
N ALA A 259 -8.32 -21.19 -2.12
CA ALA A 259 -9.26 -21.46 -3.20
C ALA A 259 -8.68 -22.51 -4.16
N GLY A 260 -7.45 -22.36 -4.62
CA GLY A 260 -6.79 -23.31 -5.51
C GLY A 260 -6.68 -24.72 -4.91
N ALA A 261 -6.32 -24.81 -3.63
CA ALA A 261 -6.25 -26.08 -2.92
C ALA A 261 -7.64 -26.77 -2.84
N ARG A 262 -8.69 -26.02 -2.53
CA ARG A 262 -10.08 -26.57 -2.51
C ARG A 262 -10.53 -27.02 -3.89
N GLU A 263 -10.29 -26.24 -4.92
CA GLU A 263 -10.64 -26.56 -6.30
C GLU A 263 -9.96 -27.86 -6.77
N ALA A 264 -8.64 -27.95 -6.57
CA ALA A 264 -7.87 -29.16 -6.91
C ALA A 264 -8.40 -30.41 -6.19
N LEU A 265 -8.68 -30.29 -4.88
CA LEU A 265 -9.22 -31.40 -4.10
C LEU A 265 -10.60 -31.83 -4.58
N GLN A 266 -11.52 -30.90 -4.84
CA GLN A 266 -12.87 -31.18 -5.28
C GLN A 266 -12.91 -31.82 -6.68
N ALA A 267 -12.06 -31.31 -7.61
CA ALA A 267 -11.96 -31.87 -8.95
C ALA A 267 -11.51 -33.33 -8.93
N ASN A 268 -10.48 -33.63 -8.13
CA ASN A 268 -9.95 -35.01 -8.03
C ASN A 268 -10.88 -35.97 -7.27
N ARG A 269 -11.54 -35.52 -6.21
CA ARG A 269 -12.57 -36.36 -5.52
C ARG A 269 -13.70 -36.78 -6.42
N LYS A 270 -14.15 -35.92 -7.34
CA LYS A 270 -15.19 -36.26 -8.31
C LYS A 270 -14.72 -37.26 -9.38
N SER A 271 -13.43 -37.34 -9.64
CA SER A 271 -12.90 -38.23 -10.67
C SER A 271 -12.59 -39.65 -10.20
N ILE A 272 -12.53 -39.85 -8.87
CA ILE A 272 -12.23 -41.18 -8.25
C ILE A 272 -13.42 -41.84 -7.59
N VAL A 273 -14.61 -41.21 -7.64
CA VAL A 273 -15.92 -41.75 -7.26
C VAL A 273 -16.76 -42.03 -8.49
#